data_76dcca0d3d21a306b093b65998d9fb63
#
_entry.id   76dcca0d3d21a306b093b65998d9fb63
#
_cell.length_a   1.000
_cell.length_b   1.000
_cell.length_c   1.000
_cell.angle_alpha   90.00
_cell.angle_beta   90.00
_cell.angle_gamma   90.00
#
_symmetry.space_group_name_H-M   'P 1'
#
loop_
_entity.id
_entity.type
_entity.pdbx_description
1 polymer ?
#
loop_
_entity_poly.entity_id
_entity_poly.type
_entity_poly.pdbx_seq_one_letter_code
_entity_poly.pdbx_strand_id
1 'polypeptide(L)'
;MFRRIAVAAALFVSLNCCARQQPSTDTVFVSNEAGYVSLIDGATGRVEGRIATGARPRGMAFSPDGRTFYVAASDSNRIEAWDVASHRRLALYDSGTDPERFAVSPDGGTLYIANEDHSAVSFLDLKSGRITHEVPVGPEPEGVGVSPDGKLVVATSEVANLAHFIDAGTGKLLDSVPVGSRPRFVLFLNHGRTVWVSSEQRGTISIFDAATHRIVRTIDLTKSFQIFEPVQAIEMRATRDEKRVFVAMGRSNRVAEIDPATDTVVRSFPTGERTWGIGLSPDETRLYAASGLSGTLTIIDLRANKVMKTVTLGGRPWGAIAARK
;
A
#
# COMPACT_ATOMS: atom_id res chain seq x y z
N MET A 1 13.09 -70.03 -44.75
CA MET A 1 13.26 -69.87 -43.32
C MET A 1 13.39 -68.41 -43.02
N PHE A 2 12.25 -67.62 -42.86
CA PHE A 2 12.22 -66.20 -42.69
C PHE A 2 11.92 -65.87 -41.23
N ARG A 3 12.87 -65.29 -40.52
CA ARG A 3 12.69 -64.74 -39.17
C ARG A 3 12.02 -63.37 -39.25
N ARG A 4 10.84 -63.24 -38.68
CA ARG A 4 10.17 -61.95 -38.46
C ARG A 4 10.74 -61.30 -37.18
N ILE A 5 11.31 -60.09 -37.36
CA ILE A 5 11.71 -59.25 -36.23
C ILE A 5 10.48 -58.38 -35.89
N ALA A 6 9.97 -58.51 -34.68
CA ALA A 6 8.93 -57.63 -34.13
C ALA A 6 9.61 -56.44 -33.46
N VAL A 7 9.32 -55.23 -33.97
CA VAL A 7 9.73 -53.99 -33.35
C VAL A 7 8.63 -53.55 -32.39
N ALA A 8 8.93 -53.57 -31.11
CA ALA A 8 8.03 -53.02 -30.06
C ALA A 8 8.25 -51.49 -29.97
N ALA A 9 7.26 -50.72 -30.36
CA ALA A 9 7.24 -49.29 -30.13
C ALA A 9 6.81 -48.99 -28.71
N ALA A 10 7.71 -48.49 -27.87
CA ALA A 10 7.41 -47.99 -26.56
C ALA A 10 6.83 -46.58 -26.67
N LEU A 11 5.53 -46.43 -26.39
CA LEU A 11 4.90 -45.11 -26.20
C LEU A 11 5.36 -44.51 -24.85
N PHE A 12 6.22 -43.51 -24.90
CA PHE A 12 6.47 -42.65 -23.75
C PHE A 12 5.30 -41.65 -23.62
N VAL A 13 4.36 -41.94 -22.71
CA VAL A 13 3.37 -40.96 -22.27
C VAL A 13 4.08 -40.06 -21.26
N SER A 14 4.47 -38.86 -21.70
CA SER A 14 4.93 -37.79 -20.79
C SER A 14 3.74 -37.27 -20.01
N LEU A 15 3.59 -37.73 -18.77
CA LEU A 15 2.70 -37.11 -17.78
C LEU A 15 3.24 -35.72 -17.46
N ASN A 16 2.75 -34.73 -18.18
CA ASN A 16 2.87 -33.32 -17.77
C ASN A 16 2.08 -33.17 -16.46
N CYS A 17 2.75 -33.38 -15.33
CA CYS A 17 2.27 -33.03 -14.02
C CYS A 17 2.22 -31.51 -13.91
N CYS A 18 1.15 -30.87 -14.44
CA CYS A 18 0.79 -29.53 -14.07
C CYS A 18 0.50 -29.55 -12.57
N ALA A 19 1.52 -29.31 -11.75
CA ALA A 19 1.33 -29.04 -10.35
C ALA A 19 0.37 -27.85 -10.27
N ARG A 20 -0.91 -28.09 -9.99
CA ARG A 20 -1.86 -27.07 -9.58
C ARG A 20 -1.26 -26.46 -8.31
N GLN A 21 -0.57 -25.33 -8.45
CA GLN A 21 -0.22 -24.51 -7.30
C GLN A 21 -1.51 -24.25 -6.54
N GLN A 22 -1.61 -24.79 -5.34
CA GLN A 22 -2.74 -24.45 -4.46
C GLN A 22 -2.75 -22.93 -4.32
N PRO A 23 -3.93 -22.29 -4.44
CA PRO A 23 -4.02 -20.87 -4.22
C PRO A 23 -3.46 -20.58 -2.83
N SER A 24 -2.56 -19.58 -2.75
CA SER A 24 -2.03 -19.16 -1.46
C SER A 24 -3.19 -18.74 -0.57
N THR A 25 -3.24 -19.29 0.63
CA THR A 25 -4.21 -18.90 1.63
C THR A 25 -3.70 -17.63 2.30
N ASP A 26 -4.19 -16.51 1.86
CA ASP A 26 -3.90 -15.20 2.45
C ASP A 26 -5.16 -14.61 3.09
N THR A 27 -4.99 -13.92 4.21
CA THR A 27 -6.02 -13.07 4.81
C THR A 27 -5.76 -11.63 4.41
N VAL A 28 -6.79 -11.00 3.86
CA VAL A 28 -6.78 -9.56 3.54
C VAL A 28 -7.42 -8.81 4.68
N PHE A 29 -6.70 -7.83 5.21
CA PHE A 29 -7.15 -6.90 6.24
C PHE A 29 -7.56 -5.61 5.53
N VAL A 30 -8.79 -5.17 5.73
CA VAL A 30 -9.31 -3.93 5.13
C VAL A 30 -9.81 -3.02 6.22
N SER A 31 -9.15 -1.86 6.41
CA SER A 31 -9.63 -0.83 7.34
C SER A 31 -10.92 -0.21 6.80
N ASN A 32 -11.85 0.11 7.71
CA ASN A 32 -13.14 0.67 7.36
C ASN A 32 -13.47 1.81 8.34
N GLU A 33 -13.71 3.00 7.83
CA GLU A 33 -13.97 4.20 8.64
C GLU A 33 -15.13 4.03 9.66
N ALA A 34 -15.92 2.97 9.51
CA ALA A 34 -16.97 2.62 10.46
C ALA A 34 -16.45 1.97 11.78
N GLY A 35 -15.13 1.98 12.04
CA GLY A 35 -14.53 1.55 13.30
C GLY A 35 -14.16 0.07 13.36
N TYR A 36 -13.81 -0.55 12.25
CA TYR A 36 -13.38 -1.95 12.22
C TYR A 36 -12.40 -2.24 11.08
N VAL A 37 -11.67 -3.34 11.20
CA VAL A 37 -10.91 -3.98 10.12
C VAL A 37 -11.66 -5.24 9.71
N SER A 38 -12.01 -5.36 8.43
CA SER A 38 -12.58 -6.57 7.85
C SER A 38 -11.50 -7.60 7.55
N LEU A 39 -11.77 -8.86 7.81
CA LEU A 39 -10.93 -10.03 7.47
C LEU A 39 -11.55 -10.75 6.28
N ILE A 40 -10.82 -10.87 5.19
CA ILE A 40 -11.31 -11.45 3.94
C ILE A 40 -10.35 -12.56 3.50
N ASP A 41 -10.88 -13.71 3.11
CA ASP A 41 -10.12 -14.75 2.41
C ASP A 41 -9.72 -14.24 1.02
N GLY A 42 -8.43 -14.07 0.79
CA GLY A 42 -7.90 -13.44 -0.42
C GLY A 42 -8.13 -14.26 -1.70
N ALA A 43 -8.32 -15.57 -1.58
CA ALA A 43 -8.59 -16.43 -2.73
C ALA A 43 -10.07 -16.43 -3.13
N THR A 44 -10.98 -16.50 -2.17
CA THR A 44 -12.41 -16.65 -2.41
C THR A 44 -13.18 -15.33 -2.31
N GLY A 45 -12.63 -14.33 -1.63
CA GLY A 45 -13.30 -13.07 -1.30
C GLY A 45 -14.39 -13.25 -0.23
N ARG A 46 -14.37 -14.34 0.53
CA ARG A 46 -15.31 -14.55 1.64
C ARG A 46 -14.91 -13.65 2.80
N VAL A 47 -15.85 -12.89 3.34
CA VAL A 47 -15.65 -12.17 4.60
C VAL A 47 -15.66 -13.16 5.74
N GLU A 48 -14.54 -13.27 6.47
CA GLU A 48 -14.33 -14.23 7.55
C GLU A 48 -14.64 -13.63 8.93
N GLY A 49 -14.53 -12.31 9.06
CA GLY A 49 -14.79 -11.63 10.32
C GLY A 49 -14.50 -10.15 10.27
N ARG A 50 -14.60 -9.53 11.45
CA ARG A 50 -14.26 -8.13 11.68
C ARG A 50 -13.55 -7.98 13.01
N ILE A 51 -12.56 -7.11 13.07
CA ILE A 51 -11.86 -6.70 14.29
C ILE A 51 -12.35 -5.29 14.63
N ALA A 52 -13.00 -5.11 15.76
CA ALA A 52 -13.38 -3.77 16.23
C ALA A 52 -12.12 -2.99 16.64
N THR A 53 -11.95 -1.81 16.09
CA THR A 53 -10.84 -0.89 16.37
C THR A 53 -11.33 0.40 17.00
N GLY A 54 -10.44 1.37 17.21
CA GLY A 54 -10.82 2.75 17.47
C GLY A 54 -11.57 3.37 16.28
N ALA A 55 -12.09 4.57 16.50
CA ALA A 55 -12.87 5.27 15.50
C ALA A 55 -12.02 5.68 14.27
N ARG A 56 -12.61 5.62 13.09
CA ARG A 56 -12.03 5.99 11.80
C ARG A 56 -10.67 5.31 11.53
N PRO A 57 -10.57 3.96 11.47
CA PRO A 57 -9.32 3.30 11.12
C PRO A 57 -8.92 3.61 9.67
N ARG A 58 -7.68 4.04 9.47
CA ARG A 58 -7.08 4.49 8.21
C ARG A 58 -5.89 3.61 7.80
N GLY A 59 -4.69 4.16 7.88
CA GLY A 59 -3.47 3.47 7.50
C GLY A 59 -3.24 2.18 8.26
N MET A 60 -2.72 1.17 7.58
CA MET A 60 -2.31 -0.10 8.17
C MET A 60 -0.96 -0.54 7.59
N ALA A 61 -0.15 -1.18 8.43
CA ALA A 61 1.10 -1.81 8.00
C ALA A 61 1.41 -3.03 8.88
N PHE A 62 2.18 -3.97 8.34
CA PHE A 62 2.75 -5.06 9.13
C PHE A 62 4.10 -4.67 9.74
N SER A 63 4.45 -5.28 10.87
CA SER A 63 5.82 -5.34 11.35
C SER A 63 6.70 -6.08 10.32
N PRO A 64 8.03 -5.83 10.28
CA PRO A 64 8.92 -6.49 9.32
C PRO A 64 8.91 -8.02 9.41
N ASP A 65 8.64 -8.59 10.57
CA ASP A 65 8.50 -10.03 10.79
C ASP A 65 7.12 -10.59 10.42
N GLY A 66 6.15 -9.71 10.06
CA GLY A 66 4.79 -10.07 9.65
C GLY A 66 3.90 -10.58 10.79
N ARG A 67 4.31 -10.53 12.05
CA ARG A 67 3.54 -11.06 13.19
C ARG A 67 2.56 -10.06 13.78
N THR A 68 2.85 -8.79 13.64
CA THR A 68 2.01 -7.70 14.13
C THR A 68 1.49 -6.88 12.97
N PHE A 69 0.23 -6.47 13.02
CA PHE A 69 -0.25 -5.39 12.18
C PHE A 69 -0.64 -4.19 13.04
N TYR A 70 -0.34 -3.01 12.51
CA TYR A 70 -0.67 -1.74 13.12
C TYR A 70 -1.81 -1.09 12.37
N VAL A 71 -2.66 -0.35 13.09
CA VAL A 71 -3.79 0.42 12.53
C VAL A 71 -3.78 1.81 13.13
N ALA A 72 -3.83 2.82 12.28
CA ALA A 72 -4.10 4.19 12.71
C ALA A 72 -5.60 4.36 12.95
N ALA A 73 -6.00 4.60 14.18
CA ALA A 73 -7.37 4.91 14.57
C ALA A 73 -7.49 6.43 14.74
N SER A 74 -7.75 7.12 13.63
CA SER A 74 -7.58 8.57 13.46
C SER A 74 -8.38 9.39 14.46
N ASP A 75 -9.69 9.20 14.52
CA ASP A 75 -10.54 9.94 15.49
C ASP A 75 -10.30 9.52 16.96
N SER A 76 -9.53 8.46 17.17
CA SER A 76 -9.12 8.00 18.50
C SER A 76 -7.71 8.44 18.88
N ASN A 77 -6.99 9.15 18.00
CA ASN A 77 -5.65 9.70 18.19
C ASN A 77 -4.64 8.66 18.65
N ARG A 78 -4.66 7.46 18.03
CA ARG A 78 -3.77 6.36 18.44
C ARG A 78 -3.44 5.39 17.33
N ILE A 79 -2.33 4.67 17.54
CA ILE A 79 -1.99 3.47 16.78
C ILE A 79 -2.34 2.26 17.63
N GLU A 80 -3.03 1.30 17.04
CA GLU A 80 -3.34 0.01 17.63
C GLU A 80 -2.43 -1.07 17.03
N ALA A 81 -1.79 -1.89 17.89
CA ALA A 81 -1.01 -3.05 17.50
C ALA A 81 -1.81 -4.33 17.74
N TRP A 82 -1.85 -5.22 16.75
CA TRP A 82 -2.63 -6.45 16.76
C TRP A 82 -1.78 -7.63 16.31
N ASP A 83 -1.94 -8.77 16.96
CA ASP A 83 -1.35 -10.04 16.52
C ASP A 83 -2.05 -10.55 15.24
N VAL A 84 -1.28 -10.86 14.21
CA VAL A 84 -1.81 -11.26 12.90
C VAL A 84 -2.55 -12.59 12.96
N ALA A 85 -2.04 -13.57 13.75
CA ALA A 85 -2.58 -14.93 13.79
C ALA A 85 -3.82 -15.03 14.68
N SER A 86 -3.77 -14.44 15.86
CA SER A 86 -4.86 -14.54 16.87
C SER A 86 -5.87 -13.42 16.80
N HIS A 87 -5.57 -12.35 16.08
CA HIS A 87 -6.37 -11.12 16.01
C HIS A 87 -6.59 -10.45 17.38
N ARG A 88 -5.69 -10.68 18.34
CA ARG A 88 -5.73 -10.05 19.66
C ARG A 88 -4.97 -8.74 19.65
N ARG A 89 -5.51 -7.72 20.29
CA ARG A 89 -4.80 -6.46 20.48
C ARG A 89 -3.64 -6.64 21.45
N LEU A 90 -2.45 -6.24 21.01
CA LEU A 90 -1.21 -6.33 21.75
C LEU A 90 -0.91 -5.05 22.52
N ALA A 91 -1.14 -3.89 21.89
CA ALA A 91 -0.83 -2.59 22.47
C ALA A 91 -1.71 -1.48 21.92
N LEU A 92 -1.73 -0.36 22.64
CA LEU A 92 -2.26 0.94 22.24
C LEU A 92 -1.14 1.96 22.45
N TYR A 93 -0.92 2.82 21.45
CA TYR A 93 0.08 3.88 21.49
C TYR A 93 -0.58 5.22 21.20
N ASP A 94 -0.25 6.25 21.97
CA ASP A 94 -0.59 7.61 21.62
C ASP A 94 0.20 8.03 20.38
N SER A 95 -0.46 8.62 19.40
CA SER A 95 0.13 8.90 18.09
C SER A 95 0.35 10.38 17.79
N GLY A 96 -0.25 11.26 18.55
CA GLY A 96 -0.58 12.62 18.14
C GLY A 96 -1.99 12.70 17.56
N THR A 97 -2.40 13.89 17.09
CA THR A 97 -3.79 14.15 16.69
C THR A 97 -4.00 13.76 15.22
N ASP A 98 -5.05 12.97 14.98
CA ASP A 98 -5.50 12.51 13.67
C ASP A 98 -4.41 11.81 12.85
N PRO A 99 -3.93 10.62 13.29
CA PRO A 99 -2.98 9.83 12.54
C PRO A 99 -3.64 9.27 11.27
N GLU A 100 -3.15 9.67 10.10
CA GLU A 100 -3.68 9.18 8.82
C GLU A 100 -2.92 7.95 8.30
N ARG A 101 -1.62 8.11 8.08
CA ARG A 101 -0.71 7.05 7.65
C ARG A 101 0.52 7.01 8.52
N PHE A 102 1.18 5.87 8.49
CA PHE A 102 2.47 5.70 9.14
C PHE A 102 3.34 4.73 8.34
N ALA A 103 4.65 4.83 8.53
CA ALA A 103 5.65 3.88 8.04
C ALA A 103 6.30 3.18 9.21
N VAL A 104 6.59 1.88 9.07
CA VAL A 104 7.34 1.10 10.05
C VAL A 104 8.81 1.13 9.66
N SER A 105 9.71 1.44 10.61
CA SER A 105 11.14 1.38 10.36
C SER A 105 11.59 -0.05 9.95
N PRO A 106 12.65 -0.21 9.14
CA PRO A 106 13.09 -1.54 8.67
C PRO A 106 13.48 -2.50 9.79
N ASP A 107 13.92 -1.99 10.95
CA ASP A 107 14.22 -2.76 12.15
C ASP A 107 12.98 -3.07 13.01
N GLY A 108 11.82 -2.48 12.67
CA GLY A 108 10.57 -2.65 13.38
C GLY A 108 10.50 -1.90 14.71
N GLY A 109 11.46 -1.01 15.03
CA GLY A 109 11.53 -0.32 16.32
C GLY A 109 10.75 1.00 16.38
N THR A 110 10.49 1.63 15.24
CA THR A 110 9.89 2.97 15.20
C THR A 110 8.74 3.02 14.20
N LEU A 111 7.67 3.76 14.53
CA LEU A 111 6.66 4.20 13.58
C LEU A 111 6.84 5.69 13.30
N TYR A 112 6.86 6.05 12.03
CA TYR A 112 6.82 7.43 11.55
C TYR A 112 5.38 7.75 11.16
N ILE A 113 4.72 8.66 11.86
CA ILE A 113 3.27 8.87 11.80
C ILE A 113 2.97 10.25 11.26
N ALA A 114 2.20 10.34 10.18
CA ALA A 114 1.65 11.60 9.67
C ALA A 114 0.38 11.93 10.46
N ASN A 115 0.44 13.03 11.22
CA ASN A 115 -0.68 13.52 12.06
C ASN A 115 -1.32 14.74 11.40
N GLU A 116 -2.48 14.53 10.76
CA GLU A 116 -3.14 15.52 9.90
C GLU A 116 -3.41 16.83 10.64
N ASP A 117 -4.11 16.77 11.77
CA ASP A 117 -4.50 17.94 12.55
C ASP A 117 -3.36 18.58 13.36
N HIS A 118 -2.22 17.87 13.50
CA HIS A 118 -1.07 18.39 14.25
C HIS A 118 0.01 19.01 13.36
N SER A 119 -0.13 18.92 12.04
CA SER A 119 0.87 19.40 11.07
C SER A 119 2.29 18.91 11.36
N ALA A 120 2.43 17.69 11.84
CA ALA A 120 3.69 17.09 12.25
C ALA A 120 3.81 15.62 11.84
N VAL A 121 5.05 15.17 11.71
CA VAL A 121 5.39 13.74 11.66
C VAL A 121 5.94 13.34 13.03
N SER A 122 5.26 12.42 13.71
CA SER A 122 5.69 11.89 15.01
C SER A 122 6.51 10.61 14.83
N PHE A 123 7.62 10.49 15.58
CA PHE A 123 8.43 9.29 15.65
C PHE A 123 8.09 8.56 16.96
N LEU A 124 7.36 7.46 16.86
CA LEU A 124 6.94 6.65 17.99
C LEU A 124 7.91 5.47 18.17
N ASP A 125 8.62 5.43 19.27
CA ASP A 125 9.41 4.28 19.68
C ASP A 125 8.50 3.18 20.25
N LEU A 126 8.45 2.04 19.57
CA LEU A 126 7.54 0.95 19.91
C LEU A 126 7.93 0.20 21.19
N LYS A 127 9.20 0.26 21.60
CA LYS A 127 9.68 -0.38 22.83
C LYS A 127 9.25 0.38 24.07
N SER A 128 9.40 1.70 24.05
CA SER A 128 9.02 2.56 25.18
C SER A 128 7.56 3.00 25.11
N GLY A 129 6.93 2.93 23.93
CA GLY A 129 5.58 3.45 23.66
C GLY A 129 5.51 4.97 23.67
N ARG A 130 6.64 5.68 23.45
CA ARG A 130 6.70 7.15 23.54
C ARG A 130 7.07 7.77 22.22
N ILE A 131 6.53 8.95 21.95
CA ILE A 131 6.97 9.82 20.86
C ILE A 131 8.34 10.39 21.26
N THR A 132 9.34 10.14 20.42
CA THR A 132 10.73 10.58 20.64
C THR A 132 11.02 11.88 19.90
N HIS A 133 10.36 12.12 18.76
CA HIS A 133 10.47 13.33 17.96
C HIS A 133 9.09 13.71 17.41
N GLU A 134 8.83 15.00 17.36
CA GLU A 134 7.75 15.60 16.60
C GLU A 134 8.38 16.59 15.62
N VAL A 135 8.25 16.29 14.32
CA VAL A 135 8.86 17.07 13.26
C VAL A 135 7.78 17.91 12.61
N PRO A 136 7.78 19.25 12.83
CA PRO A 136 6.85 20.14 12.16
C PRO A 136 7.02 20.07 10.64
N VAL A 137 5.92 19.90 9.92
CA VAL A 137 5.83 19.89 8.46
C VAL A 137 4.71 20.85 8.02
N GLY A 138 4.37 20.87 6.74
CA GLY A 138 3.22 21.68 6.29
C GLY A 138 1.89 21.10 6.78
N PRO A 139 0.79 21.89 6.69
CA PRO A 139 -0.53 21.45 7.15
C PRO A 139 -1.06 20.23 6.36
N GLU A 140 -1.88 19.44 7.03
CA GLU A 140 -2.48 18.19 6.56
C GLU A 140 -1.41 17.19 6.04
N PRO A 141 -0.46 16.72 6.91
CA PRO A 141 0.41 15.64 6.51
C PRO A 141 -0.38 14.33 6.39
N GLU A 142 -0.24 13.66 5.25
CA GLU A 142 -1.00 12.44 4.93
C GLU A 142 -0.08 11.26 4.65
N GLY A 143 0.74 11.36 3.60
CA GLY A 143 1.65 10.31 3.19
C GLY A 143 2.94 10.32 3.99
N VAL A 144 3.42 9.14 4.38
CA VAL A 144 4.75 8.98 4.98
C VAL A 144 5.37 7.67 4.54
N GLY A 145 6.67 7.68 4.26
CA GLY A 145 7.47 6.52 3.92
C GLY A 145 8.87 6.62 4.51
N VAL A 146 9.52 5.48 4.72
CA VAL A 146 10.89 5.38 5.20
C VAL A 146 11.74 4.61 4.19
N SER A 147 12.98 5.04 3.99
CA SER A 147 13.92 4.37 3.11
C SER A 147 14.26 2.95 3.61
N PRO A 148 14.59 2.00 2.72
CA PRO A 148 14.95 0.63 3.11
C PRO A 148 16.14 0.52 4.05
N ASP A 149 17.06 1.51 4.06
CA ASP A 149 18.17 1.59 4.99
C ASP A 149 17.82 2.27 6.32
N GLY A 150 16.59 2.75 6.47
CA GLY A 150 16.07 3.37 7.69
C GLY A 150 16.58 4.77 7.98
N LYS A 151 17.26 5.45 7.04
CA LYS A 151 17.90 6.73 7.30
C LYS A 151 17.10 7.96 6.88
N LEU A 152 16.23 7.81 5.90
CA LEU A 152 15.43 8.90 5.33
C LEU A 152 13.95 8.63 5.51
N VAL A 153 13.25 9.57 6.11
CA VAL A 153 11.78 9.60 6.13
C VAL A 153 11.32 10.69 5.17
N VAL A 154 10.32 10.38 4.35
CA VAL A 154 9.67 11.38 3.50
C VAL A 154 8.20 11.43 3.86
N ALA A 155 7.69 12.65 4.07
CA ALA A 155 6.29 12.91 4.36
C ALA A 155 5.71 13.91 3.36
N THR A 156 4.39 13.90 3.19
CA THR A 156 3.69 14.84 2.31
C THR A 156 2.78 15.76 3.12
N SER A 157 2.58 16.99 2.66
CA SER A 157 1.57 17.92 3.19
C SER A 157 0.60 18.30 2.11
N GLU A 158 -0.67 17.95 2.27
CA GLU A 158 -1.70 18.12 1.26
C GLU A 158 -1.95 19.57 0.90
N VAL A 159 -2.15 20.41 1.90
CA VAL A 159 -2.48 21.84 1.71
C VAL A 159 -1.26 22.63 1.20
N ALA A 160 -0.07 22.29 1.72
CA ALA A 160 1.16 22.97 1.30
C ALA A 160 1.67 22.50 -0.07
N ASN A 161 1.21 21.35 -0.58
CA ASN A 161 1.71 20.71 -1.81
C ASN A 161 3.22 20.46 -1.75
N LEU A 162 3.71 19.93 -0.63
CA LEU A 162 5.13 19.70 -0.36
C LEU A 162 5.40 18.20 -0.07
N ALA A 163 6.60 17.78 -0.46
CA ALA A 163 7.27 16.59 0.07
C ALA A 163 8.40 17.03 1.00
N HIS A 164 8.39 16.52 2.23
CA HIS A 164 9.34 16.86 3.29
C HIS A 164 10.31 15.71 3.49
N PHE A 165 11.61 15.98 3.45
CA PHE A 165 12.67 15.01 3.64
C PHE A 165 13.24 15.18 5.05
N ILE A 166 13.25 14.11 5.85
CA ILE A 166 13.56 14.14 7.28
C ILE A 166 14.63 13.08 7.57
N ASP A 167 15.66 13.46 8.30
CA ASP A 167 16.65 12.50 8.83
C ASP A 167 16.00 11.63 9.89
N ALA A 168 15.98 10.31 9.67
CA ALA A 168 15.27 9.37 10.52
C ALA A 168 15.92 9.20 11.91
N GLY A 169 17.22 9.45 12.03
CA GLY A 169 17.95 9.29 13.29
C GLY A 169 17.83 10.50 14.22
N THR A 170 17.72 11.70 13.63
CA THR A 170 17.74 12.97 14.39
C THR A 170 16.42 13.72 14.40
N GLY A 171 15.46 13.33 13.54
CA GLY A 171 14.22 14.07 13.33
C GLY A 171 14.42 15.43 12.66
N LYS A 172 15.61 15.69 12.09
CA LYS A 172 15.88 16.97 11.43
C LYS A 172 15.18 17.04 10.07
N LEU A 173 14.40 18.10 9.85
CA LEU A 173 13.90 18.43 8.52
C LEU A 173 15.08 18.87 7.63
N LEU A 174 15.34 18.10 6.56
CA LEU A 174 16.46 18.33 5.64
C LEU A 174 16.05 19.20 4.48
N ASP A 175 14.84 18.99 3.94
CA ASP A 175 14.35 19.70 2.76
C ASP A 175 12.82 19.66 2.69
N SER A 176 12.25 20.61 1.93
CA SER A 176 10.81 20.68 1.63
C SER A 176 10.64 21.10 0.19
N VAL A 177 10.17 20.19 -0.67
CA VAL A 177 10.17 20.38 -2.13
C VAL A 177 8.75 20.39 -2.65
N PRO A 178 8.38 21.41 -3.48
CA PRO A 178 7.06 21.47 -4.11
C PRO A 178 6.80 20.27 -5.04
N VAL A 179 5.57 19.74 -4.94
CA VAL A 179 5.05 18.65 -5.78
C VAL A 179 3.71 19.02 -6.40
N GLY A 180 3.06 18.09 -7.08
CA GLY A 180 1.69 18.32 -7.56
C GLY A 180 0.70 18.53 -6.42
N SER A 181 -0.48 19.09 -6.74
CA SER A 181 -1.49 19.39 -5.73
C SER A 181 -2.05 18.15 -5.03
N ARG A 182 -2.18 18.28 -3.73
CA ARG A 182 -2.68 17.29 -2.78
C ARG A 182 -1.86 15.98 -2.80
N PRO A 183 -0.58 16.01 -2.37
CA PRO A 183 0.25 14.81 -2.32
C PRO A 183 -0.23 13.86 -1.21
N ARG A 184 -0.30 12.53 -1.55
CA ARG A 184 -1.01 11.53 -0.73
C ARG A 184 -0.17 10.36 -0.27
N PHE A 185 0.86 9.99 -1.01
CA PHE A 185 1.58 8.75 -0.74
C PHE A 185 3.05 8.84 -1.11
N VAL A 186 3.88 8.13 -0.36
CA VAL A 186 5.32 8.01 -0.57
C VAL A 186 5.69 6.55 -0.79
N LEU A 187 6.42 6.26 -1.86
CA LEU A 187 6.95 4.94 -2.17
C LEU A 187 8.43 5.03 -2.50
N PHE A 188 9.26 4.29 -1.78
CA PHE A 188 10.67 4.14 -2.11
C PHE A 188 10.86 3.01 -3.12
N LEU A 189 11.65 3.24 -4.17
CA LEU A 189 12.00 2.27 -5.20
C LEU A 189 13.49 2.31 -5.49
N ASN A 190 13.95 1.38 -6.35
CA ASN A 190 15.33 1.27 -6.76
C ASN A 190 16.28 1.13 -5.55
N HIS A 191 15.90 0.22 -4.62
CA HIS A 191 16.60 0.02 -3.35
C HIS A 191 16.78 1.30 -2.53
N GLY A 192 15.76 2.15 -2.51
CA GLY A 192 15.75 3.42 -1.77
C GLY A 192 16.41 4.59 -2.49
N ARG A 193 16.93 4.42 -3.71
CA ARG A 193 17.55 5.51 -4.47
C ARG A 193 16.55 6.49 -5.07
N THR A 194 15.32 6.08 -5.28
CA THR A 194 14.26 6.96 -5.79
C THR A 194 13.07 6.99 -4.85
N VAL A 195 12.44 8.16 -4.75
CA VAL A 195 11.22 8.38 -3.98
C VAL A 195 10.11 8.82 -4.93
N TRP A 196 9.02 8.09 -4.93
CA TRP A 196 7.84 8.39 -5.70
C TRP A 196 6.78 9.04 -4.79
N VAL A 197 6.30 10.20 -5.17
CA VAL A 197 5.26 10.94 -4.43
C VAL A 197 4.06 11.12 -5.34
N SER A 198 2.92 10.53 -4.97
CA SER A 198 1.67 10.72 -5.69
C SER A 198 1.00 12.03 -5.32
N SER A 199 0.34 12.67 -6.28
CA SER A 199 -0.40 13.92 -6.11
C SER A 199 -1.82 13.75 -6.60
N GLU A 200 -2.77 13.71 -5.68
CA GLU A 200 -4.16 13.32 -5.92
C GLU A 200 -4.85 14.24 -6.94
N GLN A 201 -4.92 15.53 -6.63
CA GLN A 201 -5.68 16.47 -7.47
C GLN A 201 -4.97 16.78 -8.79
N ARG A 202 -3.64 16.71 -8.82
CA ARG A 202 -2.89 16.90 -10.06
C ARG A 202 -2.92 15.67 -10.95
N GLY A 203 -3.12 14.47 -10.41
CA GLY A 203 -3.06 13.20 -11.14
C GLY A 203 -1.65 12.87 -11.62
N THR A 204 -0.63 13.26 -10.82
CA THR A 204 0.79 13.06 -11.18
C THR A 204 1.52 12.25 -10.11
N ILE A 205 2.68 11.72 -10.50
CA ILE A 205 3.66 11.13 -9.59
C ILE A 205 4.98 11.85 -9.81
N SER A 206 5.48 12.52 -8.77
CA SER A 206 6.82 13.12 -8.77
C SER A 206 7.84 12.08 -8.34
N ILE A 207 8.91 11.89 -9.13
CA ILE A 207 10.00 10.95 -8.86
C ILE A 207 11.23 11.74 -8.47
N PHE A 208 11.72 11.50 -7.26
CA PHE A 208 12.90 12.16 -6.71
C PHE A 208 14.11 11.22 -6.74
N ASP A 209 15.28 11.80 -6.88
CA ASP A 209 16.52 11.20 -6.41
C ASP A 209 16.61 11.39 -4.89
N ALA A 210 16.74 10.27 -4.15
CA ALA A 210 16.67 10.28 -2.70
C ALA A 210 17.89 10.94 -2.02
N ALA A 211 19.03 11.01 -2.69
CA ALA A 211 20.24 11.60 -2.13
C ALA A 211 20.29 13.12 -2.31
N THR A 212 19.69 13.63 -3.39
CA THR A 212 19.72 15.07 -3.70
C THR A 212 18.41 15.78 -3.42
N HIS A 213 17.35 15.04 -3.09
CA HIS A 213 15.97 15.51 -2.89
C HIS A 213 15.39 16.28 -4.09
N ARG A 214 15.92 16.04 -5.30
CA ARG A 214 15.46 16.73 -6.51
C ARG A 214 14.51 15.87 -7.31
N ILE A 215 13.47 16.48 -7.87
CA ILE A 215 12.60 15.83 -8.85
C ILE A 215 13.42 15.56 -10.12
N VAL A 216 13.56 14.29 -10.47
CA VAL A 216 14.27 13.85 -11.69
C VAL A 216 13.30 13.55 -12.82
N ARG A 217 12.06 13.15 -12.51
CA ARG A 217 10.99 12.86 -13.48
C ARG A 217 9.62 13.08 -12.87
N THR A 218 8.62 13.25 -13.72
CA THR A 218 7.20 13.32 -13.33
C THR A 218 6.36 12.49 -14.29
N ILE A 219 5.57 11.57 -13.76
CA ILE A 219 4.57 10.81 -14.53
C ILE A 219 3.26 11.58 -14.45
N ASP A 220 2.70 11.94 -15.60
CA ASP A 220 1.40 12.58 -15.72
C ASP A 220 0.37 11.54 -16.14
N LEU A 221 -0.40 11.01 -15.18
CA LEU A 221 -1.39 9.98 -15.42
C LEU A 221 -2.58 10.50 -16.25
N THR A 222 -2.83 11.80 -16.25
CA THR A 222 -3.93 12.39 -17.03
C THR A 222 -3.76 12.19 -18.52
N LYS A 223 -2.52 12.09 -18.98
CA LYS A 223 -2.18 11.85 -20.40
C LYS A 223 -2.39 10.40 -20.85
N SER A 224 -2.45 9.48 -19.89
CA SER A 224 -2.55 8.04 -20.18
C SER A 224 -3.98 7.55 -20.33
N PHE A 225 -4.97 8.37 -19.95
CA PHE A 225 -6.37 7.99 -19.94
C PHE A 225 -7.23 9.03 -20.65
N GLN A 226 -8.00 8.57 -21.65
CA GLN A 226 -9.08 9.36 -22.26
C GLN A 226 -10.38 9.10 -21.49
N ILE A 227 -10.44 9.56 -20.24
CA ILE A 227 -11.60 9.42 -19.37
C ILE A 227 -12.10 10.79 -18.95
N PHE A 228 -13.40 10.92 -18.72
CA PHE A 228 -14.03 12.16 -18.28
C PHE A 228 -13.94 12.37 -16.76
N GLU A 229 -13.69 11.30 -16.01
CA GLU A 229 -13.53 11.36 -14.55
C GLU A 229 -12.16 11.94 -14.16
N PRO A 230 -12.08 12.62 -13.01
CA PRO A 230 -10.83 13.13 -12.51
C PRO A 230 -9.80 12.02 -12.26
N VAL A 231 -8.64 12.11 -12.86
CA VAL A 231 -7.51 11.21 -12.59
C VAL A 231 -6.86 11.63 -11.28
N GLN A 232 -6.88 10.74 -10.28
CA GLN A 232 -6.39 11.01 -8.93
C GLN A 232 -5.37 9.95 -8.52
N ALA A 233 -4.09 10.33 -8.40
CA ALA A 233 -3.06 9.44 -7.90
C ALA A 233 -3.06 9.39 -6.37
N ILE A 234 -3.40 8.24 -5.78
CA ILE A 234 -3.48 8.07 -4.33
C ILE A 234 -2.41 7.09 -3.85
N GLU A 235 -2.78 5.91 -3.39
CA GLU A 235 -1.84 4.92 -2.87
C GLU A 235 -1.11 4.17 -3.97
N MET A 236 0.16 3.86 -3.72
CA MET A 236 1.01 3.09 -4.64
C MET A 236 1.54 1.83 -3.98
N ARG A 237 1.69 0.76 -4.74
CA ARG A 237 2.39 -0.47 -4.33
C ARG A 237 3.26 -0.96 -5.48
N ALA A 238 4.46 -1.43 -5.16
CA ALA A 238 5.34 -2.09 -6.12
C ALA A 238 5.45 -3.59 -5.82
N THR A 239 5.69 -4.39 -6.84
CA THR A 239 6.17 -5.77 -6.67
C THR A 239 7.58 -5.76 -6.06
N ARG A 240 8.00 -6.86 -5.39
CA ARG A 240 9.34 -6.95 -4.76
C ARG A 240 10.50 -6.84 -5.72
N ASP A 241 10.28 -7.25 -6.98
CA ASP A 241 11.26 -7.08 -8.06
C ASP A 241 11.24 -5.68 -8.67
N GLU A 242 10.38 -4.80 -8.13
CA GLU A 242 10.18 -3.41 -8.52
C GLU A 242 9.88 -3.21 -10.03
N LYS A 243 9.38 -4.26 -10.72
CA LYS A 243 9.06 -4.18 -12.17
C LYS A 243 7.64 -3.73 -12.46
N ARG A 244 6.78 -3.72 -11.46
CA ARG A 244 5.38 -3.30 -11.59
C ARG A 244 5.03 -2.38 -10.44
N VAL A 245 4.47 -1.21 -10.75
CA VAL A 245 3.92 -0.28 -9.77
C VAL A 245 2.44 -0.13 -10.00
N PHE A 246 1.64 -0.30 -8.96
CA PHE A 246 0.19 -0.12 -8.99
C PHE A 246 -0.18 1.17 -8.29
N VAL A 247 -1.14 1.91 -8.84
CA VAL A 247 -1.61 3.20 -8.33
C VAL A 247 -3.13 3.18 -8.21
N ALA A 248 -3.64 3.42 -7.01
CA ALA A 248 -5.06 3.69 -6.79
C ALA A 248 -5.42 5.05 -7.40
N MET A 249 -6.46 5.08 -8.25
CA MET A 249 -6.80 6.26 -9.04
C MET A 249 -8.07 6.96 -8.58
N GLY A 250 -8.39 6.90 -7.30
CA GLY A 250 -9.46 7.66 -6.67
C GLY A 250 -10.79 7.63 -7.41
N ARG A 251 -11.28 8.81 -7.80
CA ARG A 251 -12.57 8.97 -8.50
C ARG A 251 -12.58 8.45 -9.94
N SER A 252 -11.42 8.11 -10.51
CA SER A 252 -11.40 7.36 -11.77
C SER A 252 -11.88 5.90 -11.61
N ASN A 253 -12.08 5.42 -10.38
CA ASN A 253 -12.60 4.09 -10.07
C ASN A 253 -11.78 2.97 -10.73
N ARG A 254 -10.44 3.10 -10.63
CA ARG A 254 -9.47 2.21 -11.26
C ARG A 254 -8.22 2.04 -10.40
N VAL A 255 -7.47 1.01 -10.70
CA VAL A 255 -6.04 0.89 -10.37
C VAL A 255 -5.27 0.91 -11.67
N ALA A 256 -4.28 1.78 -11.79
CA ALA A 256 -3.33 1.77 -12.91
C ALA A 256 -2.12 0.90 -12.58
N GLU A 257 -1.58 0.23 -13.59
CA GLU A 257 -0.28 -0.44 -13.55
C GLU A 257 0.72 0.37 -14.38
N ILE A 258 1.85 0.71 -13.76
CA ILE A 258 2.95 1.47 -14.36
C ILE A 258 4.16 0.55 -14.49
N ASP A 259 4.83 0.62 -15.64
CA ASP A 259 6.19 0.11 -15.83
C ASP A 259 7.19 1.18 -15.35
N PRO A 260 7.90 0.96 -14.23
CA PRO A 260 8.84 1.96 -13.69
C PRO A 260 10.12 2.13 -14.52
N ALA A 261 10.41 1.21 -15.47
CA ALA A 261 11.55 1.35 -16.37
C ALA A 261 11.28 2.38 -17.47
N THR A 262 10.01 2.52 -17.88
CA THR A 262 9.59 3.41 -18.97
C THR A 262 8.72 4.58 -18.49
N ASP A 263 8.32 4.59 -17.23
CA ASP A 263 7.39 5.56 -16.63
C ASP A 263 6.01 5.61 -17.33
N THR A 264 5.60 4.49 -17.95
CA THR A 264 4.37 4.43 -18.74
C THR A 264 3.29 3.60 -18.06
N VAL A 265 2.04 4.02 -18.24
CA VAL A 265 0.88 3.21 -17.82
C VAL A 265 0.72 2.05 -18.81
N VAL A 266 0.86 0.83 -18.32
CA VAL A 266 0.75 -0.41 -19.12
C VAL A 266 -0.73 -0.80 -19.30
N ARG A 267 -1.52 -0.66 -18.23
CA ARG A 267 -2.94 -1.03 -18.20
C ARG A 267 -3.65 -0.43 -16.99
N SER A 268 -4.96 -0.59 -16.94
CA SER A 268 -5.73 -0.32 -15.73
C SER A 268 -6.81 -1.37 -15.50
N PHE A 269 -7.23 -1.48 -14.24
CA PHE A 269 -8.25 -2.41 -13.79
C PHE A 269 -9.42 -1.60 -13.20
N PRO A 270 -10.67 -1.86 -13.62
CA PRO A 270 -11.84 -1.23 -13.01
C PRO A 270 -12.01 -1.70 -11.56
N THR A 271 -12.45 -0.80 -10.70
CA THR A 271 -12.72 -1.06 -9.27
C THR A 271 -14.07 -0.47 -8.87
N GLY A 272 -14.40 -0.52 -7.59
CA GLY A 272 -15.53 0.23 -7.04
C GLY A 272 -15.27 1.75 -7.01
N GLU A 273 -16.27 2.50 -6.59
CA GLU A 273 -16.20 3.97 -6.54
C GLU A 273 -15.26 4.48 -5.45
N ARG A 274 -14.41 5.41 -5.81
CA ARG A 274 -13.42 6.06 -4.96
C ARG A 274 -12.43 5.06 -4.36
N THR A 275 -11.53 4.53 -5.18
CA THR A 275 -10.45 3.65 -4.73
C THR A 275 -9.40 4.44 -3.94
N TRP A 276 -9.24 4.10 -2.65
CA TRP A 276 -8.30 4.75 -1.74
C TRP A 276 -7.01 3.95 -1.61
N GLY A 277 -7.11 2.75 -1.06
CA GLY A 277 -5.98 1.91 -0.70
C GLY A 277 -5.90 0.64 -1.51
N ILE A 278 -4.67 0.17 -1.72
CA ILE A 278 -4.38 -1.07 -2.44
C ILE A 278 -3.35 -1.90 -1.68
N GLY A 279 -3.44 -3.23 -1.80
CA GLY A 279 -2.50 -4.18 -1.20
C GLY A 279 -2.20 -5.34 -2.13
N LEU A 280 -0.96 -5.82 -2.13
CA LEU A 280 -0.55 -7.02 -2.85
C LEU A 280 -0.70 -8.26 -1.95
N SER A 281 -1.07 -9.41 -2.54
CA SER A 281 -0.95 -10.69 -1.86
C SER A 281 0.51 -11.01 -1.56
N PRO A 282 0.80 -11.83 -0.53
CA PRO A 282 2.17 -12.21 -0.18
C PRO A 282 2.96 -12.92 -1.28
N ASP A 283 2.27 -13.52 -2.26
CA ASP A 283 2.86 -14.15 -3.44
C ASP A 283 2.81 -13.26 -4.70
N GLU A 284 2.30 -12.02 -4.54
CA GLU A 284 2.17 -11.02 -5.60
C GLU A 284 1.36 -11.48 -6.83
N THR A 285 0.47 -12.46 -6.63
CA THR A 285 -0.42 -12.94 -7.70
C THR A 285 -1.74 -12.21 -7.73
N ARG A 286 -2.08 -11.48 -6.66
CA ARG A 286 -3.30 -10.69 -6.53
C ARG A 286 -3.04 -9.30 -6.04
N LEU A 287 -3.92 -8.40 -6.45
CA LEU A 287 -4.01 -7.04 -5.93
C LEU A 287 -5.42 -6.83 -5.36
N TYR A 288 -5.49 -6.20 -4.22
CA TYR A 288 -6.70 -5.87 -3.48
C TYR A 288 -6.89 -4.37 -3.50
N ALA A 289 -8.07 -3.89 -3.90
CA ALA A 289 -8.37 -2.47 -4.01
C ALA A 289 -9.61 -2.11 -3.19
N ALA A 290 -9.43 -1.29 -2.16
CA ALA A 290 -10.47 -0.81 -1.27
C ALA A 290 -11.13 0.46 -1.84
N SER A 291 -12.45 0.43 -2.02
CA SER A 291 -13.23 1.51 -2.64
C SER A 291 -14.27 2.04 -1.68
N GLY A 292 -14.01 3.26 -1.17
CA GLY A 292 -14.74 3.83 -0.03
C GLY A 292 -16.18 4.22 -0.32
N LEU A 293 -16.50 4.77 -1.50
CA LEU A 293 -17.86 5.22 -1.80
C LEU A 293 -18.80 4.06 -2.14
N SER A 294 -18.31 3.03 -2.83
CA SER A 294 -19.11 1.83 -3.11
C SER A 294 -19.13 0.82 -1.97
N GLY A 295 -18.30 0.99 -0.93
CA GLY A 295 -18.21 0.04 0.18
C GLY A 295 -17.69 -1.33 -0.23
N THR A 296 -16.74 -1.40 -1.17
CA THR A 296 -16.29 -2.66 -1.78
C THR A 296 -14.80 -2.88 -1.73
N LEU A 297 -14.40 -4.16 -1.85
CA LEU A 297 -13.04 -4.61 -2.15
C LEU A 297 -13.03 -5.29 -3.51
N THR A 298 -12.21 -4.83 -4.43
CA THR A 298 -11.98 -5.48 -5.71
C THR A 298 -10.73 -6.35 -5.64
N ILE A 299 -10.85 -7.62 -6.04
CA ILE A 299 -9.77 -8.59 -6.14
C ILE A 299 -9.36 -8.73 -7.60
N ILE A 300 -8.09 -8.50 -7.89
CA ILE A 300 -7.51 -8.50 -9.23
C ILE A 300 -6.49 -9.64 -9.32
N ASP A 301 -6.62 -10.50 -10.34
CA ASP A 301 -5.62 -11.50 -10.69
C ASP A 301 -4.53 -10.86 -11.55
N LEU A 302 -3.32 -10.78 -11.01
CA LEU A 302 -2.17 -10.16 -11.68
C LEU A 302 -1.48 -11.08 -12.69
N ARG A 303 -1.75 -12.40 -12.67
CA ARG A 303 -1.27 -13.36 -13.68
C ARG A 303 -2.17 -13.31 -14.91
N ALA A 304 -3.48 -13.33 -14.68
CA ALA A 304 -4.47 -13.24 -15.77
C ALA A 304 -4.76 -11.80 -16.19
N ASN A 305 -4.26 -10.80 -15.46
CA ASN A 305 -4.48 -9.37 -15.69
C ASN A 305 -5.97 -9.01 -15.79
N LYS A 306 -6.78 -9.48 -14.85
CA LYS A 306 -8.24 -9.26 -14.84
C LYS A 306 -8.81 -9.15 -13.43
N VAL A 307 -9.93 -8.44 -13.32
CA VAL A 307 -10.74 -8.45 -12.10
C VAL A 307 -11.32 -9.85 -11.91
N MET A 308 -11.08 -10.45 -10.75
CA MET A 308 -11.64 -11.73 -10.36
C MET A 308 -13.03 -11.57 -9.74
N LYS A 309 -13.14 -10.61 -8.80
CA LYS A 309 -14.32 -10.45 -7.97
C LYS A 309 -14.36 -9.07 -7.33
N THR A 310 -15.56 -8.58 -7.10
CA THR A 310 -15.84 -7.44 -6.21
C THR A 310 -16.64 -7.95 -5.01
N VAL A 311 -16.18 -7.63 -3.81
CA VAL A 311 -16.76 -8.06 -2.52
C VAL A 311 -17.39 -6.85 -1.85
N THR A 312 -18.65 -6.93 -1.48
CA THR A 312 -19.32 -5.88 -0.70
C THR A 312 -18.93 -6.01 0.77
N LEU A 313 -18.35 -4.98 1.34
CA LEU A 313 -17.95 -4.89 2.76
C LEU A 313 -18.90 -4.01 3.56
N GLY A 314 -19.54 -3.06 2.90
CA GLY A 314 -20.28 -1.97 3.54
C GLY A 314 -19.36 -0.93 4.16
N GLY A 315 -19.94 0.10 4.79
CA GLY A 315 -19.20 1.21 5.36
C GLY A 315 -18.33 1.94 4.32
N ARG A 316 -17.15 2.38 4.74
CA ARG A 316 -16.19 3.10 3.89
C ARG A 316 -14.81 2.45 3.99
N PRO A 317 -14.56 1.39 3.21
CA PRO A 317 -13.23 0.76 3.12
C PRO A 317 -12.17 1.78 2.70
N TRP A 318 -11.03 1.79 3.41
CA TRP A 318 -9.99 2.78 3.16
C TRP A 318 -8.65 2.15 2.73
N GLY A 319 -8.04 1.29 3.53
CA GLY A 319 -6.76 0.62 3.25
C GLY A 319 -6.92 -0.89 3.09
N ALA A 320 -5.99 -1.53 2.40
CA ALA A 320 -5.92 -2.99 2.26
C ALA A 320 -4.47 -3.47 2.40
N ILE A 321 -4.25 -4.48 3.27
CA ILE A 321 -2.98 -5.21 3.39
C ILE A 321 -3.27 -6.71 3.46
N ALA A 322 -2.32 -7.57 3.08
CA ALA A 322 -2.54 -9.01 3.10
C ALA A 322 -1.38 -9.77 3.74
N ALA A 323 -1.70 -10.77 4.58
CA ALA A 323 -0.75 -11.67 5.20
C ALA A 323 -1.03 -13.12 4.80
N ARG A 324 -0.02 -14.00 4.86
CA ARG A 324 -0.22 -15.44 4.76
C ARG A 324 -1.00 -15.92 5.99
N LYS A 325 -1.95 -16.85 5.77
CA LYS A 325 -2.62 -17.61 6.85
C LYS A 325 -1.65 -18.55 7.56
#